data_04e07fe180defdb3c857751947af2723
#
_entry.id   04e07fe180defdb3c857751947af2723
#
_cell.length_a   1.000
_cell.length_b   1.000
_cell.length_c   1.000
_cell.angle_alpha   90.00
_cell.angle_beta   90.00
_cell.angle_gamma   90.00
#
_symmetry.space_group_name_H-M   'P 1'
#
loop_
_entity.id
_entity.type
_entity.pdbx_description
1 polymer ?
#
loop_
_entity_poly.entity_id
_entity_poly.type
_entity_poly.pdbx_seq_one_letter_code
_entity_poly.pdbx_strand_id
1 'polypeptide(L)'
;HVTGKSKVVVHDYCYHGTVDETFAVLDESGNTISRENNIGPQVDPSVTTIVVPFNDLAAAEKAFETGEVAAMLIEPAMTNIGIVLPEPGYLEGLRTLCTKYDVILIHDETHTLSEGPGGMTARRKLHPDAVVMGKTIGAGIPAGAFGMSQELTRRVQESLHLEHIDVGGVGGTLAGNALSMAAIRATLLEVLTPEAFINMEALCTIWTKEVQTLIEKYQAPWQVSQLGCRAEYSFRSEAPVNGKQAADADD
;
A
#
# COMPACT_ATOMS: atom_id res chain seq x y z
N HIS A 1 18.46 6.12 6.05
CA HIS A 1 19.32 6.89 6.97
C HIS A 1 18.87 6.70 8.43
N VAL A 2 17.60 6.85 8.74
CA VAL A 2 17.06 6.80 10.12
C VAL A 2 17.35 5.49 10.87
N THR A 3 17.42 4.36 10.17
CA THR A 3 17.64 3.04 10.76
C THR A 3 19.06 2.52 10.56
N GLY A 4 19.81 3.07 9.62
CA GLY A 4 21.12 2.53 9.20
C GLY A 4 21.05 1.19 8.47
N LYS A 5 19.84 0.67 8.19
CA LYS A 5 19.62 -0.59 7.50
C LYS A 5 19.43 -0.36 5.98
N SER A 6 19.61 -1.38 5.16
CA SER A 6 19.75 -1.24 3.70
C SER A 6 18.59 -1.77 2.88
N LYS A 7 17.68 -2.57 3.46
CA LYS A 7 16.62 -3.22 2.70
C LYS A 7 15.23 -2.71 3.07
N VAL A 8 14.33 -2.77 2.10
CA VAL A 8 12.88 -2.60 2.30
C VAL A 8 12.16 -3.93 2.08
N VAL A 9 11.03 -4.12 2.75
CA VAL A 9 10.13 -5.24 2.49
C VAL A 9 8.90 -4.72 1.79
N VAL A 10 8.47 -5.45 0.75
CA VAL A 10 7.20 -5.21 0.03
C VAL A 10 6.45 -6.53 -0.16
N HIS A 11 5.16 -6.44 -0.46
CA HIS A 11 4.38 -7.63 -0.80
C HIS A 11 4.57 -8.05 -2.26
N ASP A 12 4.48 -9.34 -2.49
CA ASP A 12 4.47 -9.91 -3.83
C ASP A 12 3.28 -9.36 -4.64
N TYR A 13 3.52 -8.91 -5.88
CA TYR A 13 2.54 -8.22 -6.75
C TYR A 13 1.99 -6.89 -6.23
N CYS A 14 2.60 -6.25 -5.24
CA CYS A 14 2.21 -4.89 -4.82
C CYS A 14 2.52 -3.84 -5.91
N TYR A 15 1.96 -2.63 -5.74
CA TYR A 15 2.30 -1.49 -6.58
C TYR A 15 2.36 -0.19 -5.76
N HIS A 16 3.53 0.44 -5.76
CA HIS A 16 3.80 1.66 -4.99
C HIS A 16 4.36 2.81 -5.86
N GLY A 17 3.94 2.87 -7.12
CA GLY A 17 4.47 3.84 -8.07
C GLY A 17 5.75 3.33 -8.76
N THR A 18 6.50 4.24 -9.38
CA THR A 18 7.70 3.93 -10.16
C THR A 18 8.98 3.96 -9.31
N VAL A 19 8.94 3.28 -8.16
CA VAL A 19 10.10 3.11 -7.27
C VAL A 19 10.73 1.75 -7.56
N ASP A 20 11.98 1.72 -8.01
CA ASP A 20 12.65 0.51 -8.50
C ASP A 20 12.65 -0.61 -7.45
N GLU A 21 12.84 -0.27 -6.17
CA GLU A 21 12.81 -1.23 -5.05
C GLU A 21 11.47 -1.93 -4.88
N THR A 22 10.38 -1.41 -5.46
CA THR A 22 9.05 -2.01 -5.34
C THR A 22 8.62 -2.82 -6.56
N PHE A 23 9.40 -2.79 -7.64
CA PHE A 23 9.16 -3.59 -8.85
C PHE A 23 9.77 -4.99 -8.75
N ALA A 24 9.51 -5.66 -7.65
CA ALA A 24 10.00 -6.99 -7.36
C ALA A 24 8.84 -7.96 -7.08
N VAL A 25 9.06 -9.22 -7.40
CA VAL A 25 8.14 -10.34 -7.15
C VAL A 25 8.93 -11.55 -6.64
N LEU A 26 8.21 -12.59 -6.22
CA LEU A 26 8.82 -13.88 -5.89
C LEU A 26 8.89 -14.78 -7.13
N ASP A 27 10.02 -15.46 -7.31
CA ASP A 27 10.12 -16.59 -8.22
C ASP A 27 9.49 -17.87 -7.62
N GLU A 28 9.46 -18.97 -8.38
CA GLU A 28 8.92 -20.26 -7.92
C GLU A 28 9.66 -20.84 -6.70
N SER A 29 10.92 -20.42 -6.48
CA SER A 29 11.75 -20.84 -5.34
C SER A 29 11.62 -19.91 -4.14
N GLY A 30 10.84 -18.83 -4.26
CA GLY A 30 10.65 -17.82 -3.21
C GLY A 30 11.78 -16.79 -3.11
N ASN A 31 12.58 -16.62 -4.17
CA ASN A 31 13.58 -15.57 -4.22
C ASN A 31 12.99 -14.27 -4.76
N THR A 32 13.51 -13.14 -4.28
CA THR A 32 13.18 -11.81 -4.81
C THR A 32 13.82 -11.61 -6.18
N ILE A 33 13.00 -11.38 -7.19
CA ILE A 33 13.43 -11.10 -8.58
C ILE A 33 12.73 -9.87 -9.13
N SER A 34 13.23 -9.30 -10.21
CA SER A 34 12.56 -8.23 -10.94
C SER A 34 11.21 -8.70 -11.48
N ARG A 35 10.20 -7.85 -11.40
CA ARG A 35 8.91 -8.09 -12.05
C ARG A 35 9.10 -8.23 -13.56
N GLU A 36 8.43 -9.19 -14.16
CA GLU A 36 8.42 -9.37 -15.60
C GLU A 36 7.95 -8.08 -16.32
N ASN A 37 8.51 -7.82 -17.48
CA ASN A 37 8.28 -6.60 -18.27
C ASN A 37 8.70 -5.27 -17.60
N ASN A 38 9.51 -5.32 -16.55
CA ASN A 38 10.17 -4.11 -16.06
C ASN A 38 11.14 -3.57 -17.14
N ILE A 39 10.85 -2.36 -17.62
CA ILE A 39 11.65 -1.68 -18.67
C ILE A 39 12.77 -0.80 -18.11
N GLY A 40 12.92 -0.74 -16.81
CA GLY A 40 13.98 0.00 -16.12
C GLY A 40 15.36 -0.65 -16.28
N PRO A 41 16.37 -0.06 -15.65
CA PRO A 41 17.71 -0.67 -15.63
C PRO A 41 17.66 -2.08 -15.07
N GLN A 42 18.46 -2.98 -15.67
CA GLN A 42 18.59 -4.36 -15.19
C GLN A 42 19.42 -4.38 -13.91
N VAL A 43 18.76 -4.19 -12.78
CA VAL A 43 19.37 -4.31 -11.44
C VAL A 43 18.80 -5.52 -10.72
N ASP A 44 19.58 -6.11 -9.84
CA ASP A 44 19.11 -7.17 -8.96
C ASP A 44 18.35 -6.54 -7.77
N PRO A 45 17.02 -6.66 -7.70
CA PRO A 45 16.26 -6.05 -6.62
C PRO A 45 16.54 -6.69 -5.26
N SER A 46 17.05 -7.91 -5.18
CA SER A 46 17.35 -8.60 -3.92
C SER A 46 18.43 -7.89 -3.08
N VAL A 47 19.20 -7.00 -3.71
CA VAL A 47 20.20 -6.18 -3.02
C VAL A 47 19.55 -5.20 -2.04
N THR A 48 18.41 -4.60 -2.43
CA THR A 48 17.72 -3.56 -1.66
C THR A 48 16.33 -3.96 -1.17
N THR A 49 15.79 -5.09 -1.63
CA THR A 49 14.40 -5.48 -1.40
C THR A 49 14.28 -6.93 -0.96
N ILE A 50 13.34 -7.20 -0.06
CA ILE A 50 12.84 -8.54 0.24
C ILE A 50 11.35 -8.55 -0.07
N VAL A 51 10.92 -9.49 -0.90
CA VAL A 51 9.49 -9.68 -1.20
C VAL A 51 8.93 -10.77 -0.29
N VAL A 52 7.72 -10.53 0.25
CA VAL A 52 6.99 -11.50 1.06
C VAL A 52 5.54 -11.63 0.57
N PRO A 53 4.89 -12.80 0.71
CA PRO A 53 3.48 -12.92 0.39
C PRO A 53 2.62 -12.03 1.29
N PHE A 54 1.51 -11.50 0.75
CA PHE A 54 0.48 -10.86 1.57
C PHE A 54 -0.22 -11.91 2.44
N ASN A 55 -0.67 -11.53 3.65
CA ASN A 55 -1.27 -12.41 4.66
C ASN A 55 -0.33 -13.49 5.24
N ASP A 56 0.99 -13.35 5.09
CA ASP A 56 1.98 -14.28 5.65
C ASP A 56 2.88 -13.57 6.68
N LEU A 57 2.47 -13.62 7.96
CA LEU A 57 3.26 -13.06 9.07
C LEU A 57 4.58 -13.82 9.29
N ALA A 58 4.62 -15.12 9.01
CA ALA A 58 5.82 -15.90 9.21
C ALA A 58 6.91 -15.53 8.19
N ALA A 59 6.52 -15.29 6.93
CA ALA A 59 7.43 -14.80 5.92
C ALA A 59 7.94 -13.38 6.26
N ALA A 60 7.06 -12.51 6.75
CA ALA A 60 7.46 -11.16 7.19
C ALA A 60 8.44 -11.23 8.37
N GLU A 61 8.17 -12.05 9.39
CA GLU A 61 9.05 -12.22 10.54
C GLU A 61 10.43 -12.74 10.12
N LYS A 62 10.46 -13.76 9.27
CA LYS A 62 11.72 -14.31 8.73
C LYS A 62 12.55 -13.25 7.98
N ALA A 63 11.88 -12.36 7.22
CA ALA A 63 12.56 -11.25 6.56
C ALA A 63 13.17 -10.28 7.59
N PHE A 64 12.45 -9.97 8.66
CA PHE A 64 12.91 -9.04 9.70
C PHE A 64 14.04 -9.62 10.56
N GLU A 65 14.09 -10.94 10.76
CA GLU A 65 15.16 -11.65 11.48
C GLU A 65 16.54 -11.47 10.84
N THR A 66 16.62 -11.10 9.56
CA THR A 66 17.89 -10.77 8.90
C THR A 66 18.59 -9.56 9.52
N GLY A 67 17.86 -8.68 10.22
CA GLY A 67 18.40 -7.44 10.78
C GLY A 67 18.69 -6.34 9.75
N GLU A 68 18.47 -6.60 8.45
CA GLU A 68 18.80 -5.67 7.36
C GLU A 68 17.62 -4.77 6.94
N VAL A 69 16.40 -5.05 7.44
CA VAL A 69 15.17 -4.38 6.99
C VAL A 69 14.99 -3.04 7.68
N ALA A 70 15.05 -1.96 6.90
CA ALA A 70 14.82 -0.58 7.33
C ALA A 70 13.33 -0.26 7.48
N ALA A 71 12.54 -0.67 6.49
CA ALA A 71 11.11 -0.36 6.42
C ALA A 71 10.34 -1.49 5.72
N MET A 72 9.06 -1.57 6.02
CA MET A 72 8.07 -2.34 5.26
C MET A 72 7.04 -1.39 4.70
N LEU A 73 6.89 -1.39 3.37
CA LEU A 73 5.92 -0.60 2.62
C LEU A 73 4.79 -1.50 2.16
N ILE A 74 3.56 -1.18 2.56
CA ILE A 74 2.39 -2.01 2.27
C ILE A 74 1.21 -1.18 1.77
N GLU A 75 0.41 -1.77 0.88
CA GLU A 75 -1.00 -1.42 0.78
C GLU A 75 -1.73 -2.15 1.92
N PRO A 76 -2.54 -1.49 2.78
CA PRO A 76 -3.28 -2.19 3.85
C PRO A 76 -4.28 -3.25 3.35
N ALA A 77 -4.72 -3.14 2.11
CA ALA A 77 -5.31 -4.19 1.29
C ALA A 77 -4.70 -4.07 -0.11
N MET A 78 -4.32 -5.17 -0.74
CA MET A 78 -3.77 -5.10 -2.10
C MET A 78 -4.87 -4.71 -3.09
N THR A 79 -4.53 -3.86 -4.06
CA THR A 79 -5.53 -3.30 -4.98
C THR A 79 -5.05 -3.21 -6.43
N ASN A 80 -3.82 -3.61 -6.73
CA ASN A 80 -3.25 -3.52 -8.08
C ASN A 80 -3.64 -4.69 -8.99
N ILE A 81 -3.94 -5.83 -8.41
CA ILE A 81 -4.29 -7.10 -9.08
C ILE A 81 -5.66 -7.62 -8.64
N GLY A 82 -6.61 -6.71 -8.51
CA GLY A 82 -7.87 -6.96 -7.82
C GLY A 82 -7.76 -6.68 -6.32
N ILE A 83 -8.88 -6.79 -5.61
CA ILE A 83 -8.93 -6.53 -4.17
C ILE A 83 -8.56 -7.81 -3.42
N VAL A 84 -7.40 -7.78 -2.71
CA VAL A 84 -7.01 -8.81 -1.75
C VAL A 84 -7.08 -8.22 -0.35
N LEU A 85 -8.04 -8.71 0.44
CA LEU A 85 -8.27 -8.20 1.79
C LEU A 85 -7.29 -8.82 2.79
N PRO A 86 -6.87 -8.05 3.82
CA PRO A 86 -6.09 -8.62 4.91
C PRO A 86 -6.93 -9.60 5.73
N GLU A 87 -6.34 -10.72 6.08
CA GLU A 87 -6.94 -11.65 7.04
C GLU A 87 -7.04 -11.03 8.44
N PRO A 88 -8.01 -11.45 9.25
CA PRO A 88 -8.14 -10.95 10.62
C PRO A 88 -6.84 -11.09 11.43
N GLY A 89 -6.37 -9.98 11.99
CA GLY A 89 -5.16 -9.95 12.81
C GLY A 89 -3.85 -9.78 12.02
N TYR A 90 -3.88 -9.79 10.69
CA TYR A 90 -2.68 -9.65 9.86
C TYR A 90 -1.98 -8.30 10.04
N LEU A 91 -2.71 -7.21 9.91
CA LEU A 91 -2.14 -5.85 10.00
C LEU A 91 -1.66 -5.52 11.41
N GLU A 92 -2.37 -5.96 12.44
CA GLU A 92 -1.96 -5.84 13.83
C GLU A 92 -0.71 -6.69 14.13
N GLY A 93 -0.64 -7.87 13.53
CA GLY A 93 0.54 -8.74 13.59
C GLY A 93 1.75 -8.08 12.95
N LEU A 94 1.61 -7.49 11.76
CA LEU A 94 2.67 -6.73 11.11
C LEU A 94 3.16 -5.57 11.98
N ARG A 95 2.24 -4.79 12.59
CA ARG A 95 2.64 -3.70 13.50
C ARG A 95 3.46 -4.24 14.68
N THR A 96 3.05 -5.36 15.23
CA THR A 96 3.75 -6.01 16.35
C THR A 96 5.15 -6.45 15.94
N LEU A 97 5.29 -7.10 14.80
CA LEU A 97 6.60 -7.53 14.26
C LEU A 97 7.49 -6.34 13.93
N CYS A 98 6.96 -5.31 13.26
CA CYS A 98 7.72 -4.09 12.96
C CYS A 98 8.26 -3.41 14.23
N THR A 99 7.45 -3.39 15.30
CA THR A 99 7.91 -2.87 16.61
C THR A 99 9.00 -3.74 17.22
N LYS A 100 8.84 -5.07 17.17
CA LYS A 100 9.81 -6.04 17.73
C LYS A 100 11.19 -5.93 17.08
N TYR A 101 11.23 -5.74 15.76
CA TYR A 101 12.47 -5.74 14.97
C TYR A 101 13.00 -4.35 14.59
N ASP A 102 12.39 -3.28 15.12
CA ASP A 102 12.71 -1.88 14.76
C ASP A 102 12.69 -1.67 13.24
N VAL A 103 11.55 -2.02 12.62
CA VAL A 103 11.23 -1.81 11.21
C VAL A 103 10.18 -0.72 11.10
N ILE A 104 10.40 0.27 10.24
CA ILE A 104 9.45 1.35 9.98
C ILE A 104 8.30 0.79 9.14
N LEU A 105 7.06 0.85 9.65
CA LEU A 105 5.86 0.45 8.91
C LEU A 105 5.26 1.63 8.16
N ILE A 106 5.16 1.52 6.84
CA ILE A 106 4.62 2.55 5.95
C ILE A 106 3.36 2.01 5.28
N HIS A 107 2.22 2.69 5.47
CA HIS A 107 0.98 2.37 4.77
C HIS A 107 0.84 3.23 3.53
N ASP A 108 0.69 2.61 2.37
CA ASP A 108 0.30 3.25 1.13
C ASP A 108 -1.23 3.23 1.01
N GLU A 109 -1.84 4.37 1.32
CA GLU A 109 -3.29 4.58 1.26
C GLU A 109 -3.76 5.11 -0.10
N THR A 110 -2.90 5.09 -1.12
CA THR A 110 -3.24 5.67 -2.43
C THR A 110 -4.55 5.11 -2.99
N HIS A 111 -4.83 3.83 -2.78
CA HIS A 111 -6.08 3.18 -3.18
C HIS A 111 -7.00 2.88 -1.99
N THR A 112 -6.45 2.52 -0.84
CA THR A 112 -7.22 2.16 0.34
C THR A 112 -7.86 3.37 1.04
N LEU A 113 -7.54 4.60 0.59
CA LEU A 113 -8.31 5.81 0.92
C LEU A 113 -9.80 5.65 0.56
N SER A 114 -10.16 4.78 -0.38
CA SER A 114 -11.54 4.42 -0.70
C SER A 114 -12.32 3.79 0.45
N GLU A 115 -11.68 3.33 1.52
CA GLU A 115 -12.36 2.78 2.70
C GLU A 115 -13.07 3.86 3.54
N GLY A 116 -12.70 5.13 3.39
CA GLY A 116 -13.37 6.23 4.08
C GLY A 116 -12.44 7.40 4.42
N PRO A 117 -12.93 8.38 5.16
CA PRO A 117 -12.10 9.51 5.61
C PRO A 117 -10.89 9.02 6.42
N GLY A 118 -9.69 9.40 5.95
CA GLY A 118 -8.43 8.95 6.54
C GLY A 118 -8.03 7.51 6.16
N GLY A 119 -8.73 6.92 5.18
CA GLY A 119 -8.40 5.62 4.61
C GLY A 119 -8.63 4.44 5.55
N MET A 120 -8.09 3.31 5.17
CA MET A 120 -8.15 2.07 5.95
C MET A 120 -7.41 2.21 7.28
N THR A 121 -6.32 2.97 7.31
CA THR A 121 -5.56 3.27 8.53
C THR A 121 -6.43 3.90 9.61
N ALA A 122 -7.19 4.94 9.27
CA ALA A 122 -8.07 5.61 10.24
C ALA A 122 -9.29 4.73 10.60
N ARG A 123 -9.95 4.16 9.59
CA ARG A 123 -11.18 3.37 9.78
C ARG A 123 -10.94 2.14 10.66
N ARG A 124 -9.81 1.48 10.50
CA ARG A 124 -9.43 0.27 11.24
C ARG A 124 -8.52 0.55 12.45
N LYS A 125 -8.26 1.83 12.73
CA LYS A 125 -7.41 2.27 13.87
C LYS A 125 -6.02 1.63 13.85
N LEU A 126 -5.41 1.58 12.66
CA LEU A 126 -4.07 1.06 12.48
C LEU A 126 -3.03 2.13 12.88
N HIS A 127 -1.85 1.70 13.24
CA HIS A 127 -0.80 2.57 13.78
C HIS A 127 0.53 2.42 13.01
N PRO A 128 0.59 2.79 11.71
CA PRO A 128 1.85 2.83 10.98
C PRO A 128 2.76 3.96 11.49
N ASP A 129 4.04 3.89 11.15
CA ASP A 129 5.01 4.96 11.41
C ASP A 129 4.89 6.07 10.36
N ALA A 130 4.47 5.72 9.14
CA ALA A 130 4.17 6.69 8.10
C ALA A 130 2.96 6.24 7.26
N VAL A 131 2.29 7.23 6.65
CA VAL A 131 1.23 7.03 5.66
C VAL A 131 1.58 7.83 4.42
N VAL A 132 1.41 7.22 3.25
CA VAL A 132 1.55 7.90 1.96
C VAL A 132 0.23 7.80 1.19
N MET A 133 -0.07 8.82 0.37
CA MET A 133 -1.28 8.86 -0.44
C MET A 133 -1.06 9.72 -1.70
N GLY A 134 -1.81 9.40 -2.74
CA GLY A 134 -1.74 10.12 -4.01
C GLY A 134 -3.06 10.09 -4.75
N LYS A 135 -2.99 10.14 -6.08
CA LYS A 135 -4.13 10.01 -7.01
C LYS A 135 -5.31 10.93 -6.65
N THR A 136 -6.31 10.39 -5.97
CA THR A 136 -7.59 11.06 -5.68
C THR A 136 -7.45 12.38 -4.94
N ILE A 137 -6.43 12.55 -4.09
CA ILE A 137 -6.26 13.76 -3.29
C ILE A 137 -5.98 15.02 -4.12
N GLY A 138 -5.49 14.86 -5.37
CA GLY A 138 -5.18 15.96 -6.27
C GLY A 138 -6.28 16.29 -7.27
N ALA A 139 -7.39 15.50 -7.32
CA ALA A 139 -8.50 15.69 -8.28
C ALA A 139 -8.06 15.87 -9.74
N GLY A 140 -7.05 15.12 -10.18
CA GLY A 140 -6.47 15.19 -11.53
C GLY A 140 -5.23 16.08 -11.65
N ILE A 141 -4.92 16.90 -10.67
CA ILE A 141 -3.63 17.57 -10.57
C ILE A 141 -2.62 16.61 -9.95
N PRO A 142 -1.43 16.43 -10.56
CA PRO A 142 -0.39 15.57 -9.99
C PRO A 142 -0.05 16.02 -8.57
N ALA A 143 -0.31 15.14 -7.61
CA ALA A 143 -0.10 15.43 -6.20
C ALA A 143 0.11 14.15 -5.42
N GLY A 144 0.94 14.22 -4.39
CA GLY A 144 1.13 13.19 -3.38
C GLY A 144 1.36 13.84 -2.02
N ALA A 145 1.04 13.10 -0.98
CA ALA A 145 1.27 13.52 0.38
C ALA A 145 1.77 12.34 1.21
N PHE A 146 2.53 12.64 2.25
CA PHE A 146 2.88 11.67 3.27
C PHE A 146 2.78 12.33 4.65
N GLY A 147 2.55 11.49 5.66
CA GLY A 147 2.57 11.88 7.06
C GLY A 147 3.44 10.91 7.84
N MET A 148 4.04 11.40 8.91
CA MET A 148 4.88 10.59 9.81
C MET A 148 4.33 10.66 11.24
N SER A 149 4.52 9.58 11.98
CA SER A 149 4.30 9.58 13.43
C SER A 149 5.26 10.56 14.13
N GLN A 150 4.91 10.99 15.33
CA GLN A 150 5.79 11.86 16.12
C GLN A 150 7.15 11.20 16.37
N GLU A 151 7.19 9.90 16.62
CA GLU A 151 8.42 9.17 16.85
C GLU A 151 9.30 9.11 15.60
N LEU A 152 8.72 8.78 14.44
CA LEU A 152 9.49 8.80 13.19
C LEU A 152 9.99 10.22 12.87
N THR A 153 9.16 11.24 13.07
CA THR A 153 9.55 12.65 12.90
C THR A 153 10.75 13.01 13.79
N ARG A 154 10.73 12.61 15.06
CA ARG A 154 11.84 12.84 15.99
C ARG A 154 13.13 12.16 15.48
N ARG A 155 13.05 10.90 15.05
CA ARG A 155 14.20 10.16 14.50
C ARG A 155 14.77 10.81 13.24
N VAL A 156 13.88 11.31 12.35
CA VAL A 156 14.30 12.07 11.16
C VAL A 156 15.03 13.34 11.57
N GLN A 157 14.49 14.13 12.51
CA GLN A 157 15.10 15.36 12.98
C GLN A 157 16.48 15.13 13.61
N GLU A 158 16.65 14.06 14.39
CA GLU A 158 17.94 13.67 14.97
C GLU A 158 18.97 13.26 13.91
N SER A 159 18.51 12.82 12.74
CA SER A 159 19.35 12.45 11.59
C SER A 159 19.70 13.65 10.70
N LEU A 160 19.11 14.82 10.90
CA LEU A 160 19.31 16.03 10.06
C LEU A 160 20.71 16.67 10.20
N HIS A 161 21.55 16.21 11.15
CA HIS A 161 22.96 16.59 11.13
C HIS A 161 23.68 16.19 9.83
N LEU A 162 23.03 15.38 9.00
CA LEU A 162 23.42 15.04 7.63
C LEU A 162 23.10 16.14 6.60
N GLU A 163 22.41 17.23 6.98
CA GLU A 163 22.11 18.38 6.08
C GLU A 163 23.36 19.01 5.45
N HIS A 164 24.50 18.87 6.09
CA HIS A 164 25.77 19.35 5.55
C HIS A 164 26.30 18.54 4.35
N ILE A 165 25.66 17.44 3.99
CA ILE A 165 26.08 16.49 2.95
C ILE A 165 25.05 16.51 1.82
N ASP A 166 24.55 17.59 1.34
CA ASP A 166 23.66 17.72 0.17
C ASP A 166 22.93 16.41 -0.25
N VAL A 167 22.15 15.87 0.69
CA VAL A 167 21.41 14.60 0.50
C VAL A 167 20.03 14.80 -0.13
N GLY A 168 19.74 15.99 -0.66
CA GLY A 168 18.47 16.29 -1.31
C GLY A 168 17.27 16.48 -0.37
N GLY A 169 17.42 16.28 0.93
CA GLY A 169 16.38 16.45 1.94
C GLY A 169 15.17 15.54 1.76
N VAL A 170 14.04 15.94 2.33
CA VAL A 170 12.74 15.25 2.21
C VAL A 170 11.85 16.01 1.23
N GLY A 171 11.53 15.38 0.09
CA GLY A 171 10.77 15.97 -1.02
C GLY A 171 11.65 16.48 -2.15
N GLY A 172 11.06 16.74 -3.31
CA GLY A 172 11.75 17.28 -4.49
C GLY A 172 11.56 18.79 -4.62
N THR A 173 12.19 19.37 -5.62
CA THR A 173 12.15 20.83 -5.91
C THR A 173 10.73 21.38 -6.03
N LEU A 174 9.78 20.61 -6.54
CA LEU A 174 8.38 21.00 -6.70
C LEU A 174 7.48 20.54 -5.54
N ALA A 175 8.04 19.97 -4.48
CA ALA A 175 7.26 19.63 -3.29
C ALA A 175 6.62 20.88 -2.69
N GLY A 176 5.34 20.79 -2.30
CA GLY A 176 4.61 21.92 -1.75
C GLY A 176 4.26 23.03 -2.74
N ASN A 177 4.32 22.78 -4.07
CA ASN A 177 3.93 23.79 -5.06
C ASN A 177 2.47 24.25 -4.87
N ALA A 178 2.22 25.52 -5.14
CA ALA A 178 0.95 26.18 -4.84
C ALA A 178 -0.27 25.53 -5.53
N LEU A 179 -0.10 25.04 -6.78
CA LEU A 179 -1.19 24.45 -7.54
C LEU A 179 -1.62 23.11 -6.90
N SER A 180 -0.68 22.21 -6.65
CA SER A 180 -0.99 20.92 -6.00
C SER A 180 -1.55 21.12 -4.60
N MET A 181 -1.02 22.07 -3.83
CA MET A 181 -1.53 22.36 -2.48
C MET A 181 -2.96 22.90 -2.52
N ALA A 182 -3.28 23.80 -3.46
CA ALA A 182 -4.64 24.32 -3.65
C ALA A 182 -5.61 23.21 -4.07
N ALA A 183 -5.20 22.34 -4.99
CA ALA A 183 -5.99 21.18 -5.44
C ALA A 183 -6.26 20.19 -4.29
N ILE A 184 -5.22 19.79 -3.55
CA ILE A 184 -5.36 18.90 -2.39
C ILE A 184 -6.32 19.53 -1.36
N ARG A 185 -6.12 20.81 -1.04
CA ARG A 185 -6.96 21.51 -0.06
C ARG A 185 -8.44 21.50 -0.48
N ALA A 186 -8.74 21.89 -1.72
CA ALA A 186 -10.11 21.90 -2.23
C ALA A 186 -10.71 20.48 -2.23
N THR A 187 -9.95 19.49 -2.72
CA THR A 187 -10.40 18.10 -2.78
C THR A 187 -10.74 17.55 -1.39
N LEU A 188 -9.87 17.74 -0.42
CA LEU A 188 -10.06 17.19 0.93
C LEU A 188 -11.16 17.93 1.72
N LEU A 189 -11.35 19.23 1.50
CA LEU A 189 -12.34 20.02 2.24
C LEU A 189 -13.74 19.99 1.61
N GLU A 190 -13.83 19.87 0.28
CA GLU A 190 -15.09 20.12 -0.44
C GLU A 190 -15.60 18.89 -1.21
N VAL A 191 -14.73 17.92 -1.52
CA VAL A 191 -15.09 16.75 -2.33
C VAL A 191 -15.08 15.46 -1.51
N LEU A 192 -13.98 15.16 -0.84
CA LEU A 192 -13.81 13.94 -0.04
C LEU A 192 -14.32 14.14 1.39
N THR A 193 -15.57 14.60 1.51
CA THR A 193 -16.23 14.83 2.80
C THR A 193 -16.75 13.51 3.38
N PRO A 194 -16.99 13.42 4.70
CA PRO A 194 -17.63 12.25 5.30
C PRO A 194 -18.95 11.85 4.63
N GLU A 195 -19.78 12.83 4.26
CA GLU A 195 -21.06 12.61 3.57
C GLU A 195 -20.85 12.02 2.17
N ALA A 196 -19.83 12.47 1.44
CA ALA A 196 -19.48 11.92 0.13
C ALA A 196 -19.09 10.45 0.25
N PHE A 197 -18.27 10.08 1.24
CA PHE A 197 -17.91 8.69 1.48
C PHE A 197 -19.12 7.82 1.84
N ILE A 198 -20.03 8.30 2.69
CA ILE A 198 -21.27 7.59 3.03
C ILE A 198 -22.08 7.30 1.76
N ASN A 199 -22.25 8.28 0.88
CA ASN A 199 -22.99 8.12 -0.37
C ASN A 199 -22.29 7.15 -1.33
N MET A 200 -20.97 7.28 -1.50
CA MET A 200 -20.20 6.39 -2.37
C MET A 200 -20.22 4.94 -1.87
N GLU A 201 -20.07 4.73 -0.56
CA GLU A 201 -20.12 3.40 0.04
C GLU A 201 -21.51 2.76 -0.10
N ALA A 202 -22.58 3.54 0.07
CA ALA A 202 -23.95 3.08 -0.14
C ALA A 202 -24.18 2.62 -1.59
N LEU A 203 -23.76 3.41 -2.58
CA LEU A 203 -23.85 3.07 -3.99
C LEU A 203 -23.01 1.84 -4.33
N CYS A 204 -21.79 1.76 -3.80
CA CYS A 204 -20.91 0.61 -3.97
C CYS A 204 -21.54 -0.67 -3.41
N THR A 205 -22.18 -0.58 -2.24
CA THR A 205 -22.88 -1.72 -1.62
C THR A 205 -24.07 -2.18 -2.44
N ILE A 206 -24.85 -1.26 -3.04
CA ILE A 206 -25.93 -1.61 -3.98
C ILE A 206 -25.35 -2.36 -5.16
N TRP A 207 -24.33 -1.80 -5.81
CA TRP A 207 -23.66 -2.43 -6.95
C TRP A 207 -23.13 -3.83 -6.61
N THR A 208 -22.45 -3.98 -5.49
CA THR A 208 -21.90 -5.27 -5.03
C THR A 208 -23.00 -6.34 -4.87
N LYS A 209 -24.14 -5.96 -4.25
CA LYS A 209 -25.27 -6.86 -4.05
C LYS A 209 -25.92 -7.29 -5.37
N GLU A 210 -26.08 -6.35 -6.30
CA GLU A 210 -26.66 -6.65 -7.62
C GLU A 210 -25.74 -7.57 -8.43
N VAL A 211 -24.43 -7.32 -8.42
CA VAL A 211 -23.45 -8.19 -9.08
C VAL A 211 -23.44 -9.58 -8.44
N GLN A 212 -23.44 -9.68 -7.11
CA GLN A 212 -23.53 -10.96 -6.41
C GLN A 212 -24.80 -11.73 -6.77
N THR A 213 -25.95 -11.04 -6.87
CA THR A 213 -27.23 -11.63 -7.29
C THR A 213 -27.14 -12.21 -8.72
N LEU A 214 -26.45 -11.52 -9.62
CA LEU A 214 -26.25 -12.02 -10.99
C LEU A 214 -25.32 -13.24 -11.01
N ILE A 215 -24.23 -13.20 -10.24
CA ILE A 215 -23.30 -14.32 -10.08
C ILE A 215 -24.05 -15.59 -9.63
N GLU A 216 -24.86 -15.48 -8.60
CA GLU A 216 -25.67 -16.57 -8.06
C GLU A 216 -26.73 -17.06 -9.07
N LYS A 217 -27.46 -16.12 -9.69
CA LYS A 217 -28.52 -16.43 -10.66
C LYS A 217 -28.00 -17.22 -11.85
N TYR A 218 -26.81 -16.86 -12.34
CA TYR A 218 -26.23 -17.50 -13.52
C TYR A 218 -25.22 -18.60 -13.17
N GLN A 219 -25.03 -18.87 -11.88
CA GLN A 219 -24.04 -19.85 -11.38
C GLN A 219 -22.65 -19.60 -11.98
N ALA A 220 -22.30 -18.33 -12.17
CA ALA A 220 -21.00 -17.95 -12.68
C ALA A 220 -19.91 -18.32 -11.66
N PRO A 221 -18.76 -18.88 -12.08
CA PRO A 221 -17.63 -19.19 -11.18
C PRO A 221 -16.86 -17.91 -10.81
N TRP A 222 -17.58 -16.88 -10.41
CA TRP A 222 -17.06 -15.54 -10.12
C TRP A 222 -17.30 -15.18 -8.65
N GLN A 223 -16.59 -14.16 -8.20
CA GLN A 223 -16.81 -13.55 -6.89
C GLN A 223 -16.74 -12.02 -7.01
N VAL A 224 -17.24 -11.32 -5.99
CA VAL A 224 -17.15 -9.88 -5.87
C VAL A 224 -16.57 -9.53 -4.49
N SER A 225 -15.59 -8.61 -4.46
CA SER A 225 -14.99 -8.07 -3.24
C SER A 225 -15.28 -6.58 -3.13
N GLN A 226 -15.48 -6.09 -1.92
CA GLN A 226 -15.70 -4.66 -1.63
C GLN A 226 -14.72 -4.17 -0.56
N LEU A 227 -14.17 -2.99 -0.80
CA LEU A 227 -13.32 -2.23 0.13
C LEU A 227 -13.85 -0.79 0.22
N GLY A 228 -14.74 -0.53 1.17
CA GLY A 228 -15.41 0.77 1.31
C GLY A 228 -16.16 1.18 0.06
N CYS A 229 -15.71 2.25 -0.60
CA CYS A 229 -16.31 2.79 -1.83
C CYS A 229 -15.84 2.11 -3.12
N ARG A 230 -14.98 1.10 -3.03
CA ARG A 230 -14.44 0.34 -4.17
C ARG A 230 -14.95 -1.09 -4.12
N ALA A 231 -15.37 -1.61 -5.26
CA ALA A 231 -15.70 -3.02 -5.42
C ALA A 231 -15.20 -3.52 -6.78
N GLU A 232 -14.83 -4.78 -6.82
CA GLU A 232 -14.37 -5.46 -8.03
C GLU A 232 -14.93 -6.88 -8.07
N TYR A 233 -15.29 -7.36 -9.24
CA TYR A 233 -15.57 -8.77 -9.49
C TYR A 233 -14.34 -9.43 -10.11
N SER A 234 -14.18 -10.73 -9.88
CA SER A 234 -13.16 -11.54 -10.53
C SER A 234 -13.75 -12.83 -11.10
N PHE A 235 -13.09 -13.37 -12.12
CA PHE A 235 -13.53 -14.58 -12.83
C PHE A 235 -13.15 -15.88 -12.12
N ARG A 236 -13.14 -15.85 -10.79
CA ARG A 236 -12.83 -16.98 -9.91
C ARG A 236 -13.88 -17.10 -8.81
N SER A 237 -14.14 -18.32 -8.37
CA SER A 237 -15.15 -18.60 -7.34
C SER A 237 -14.74 -18.21 -5.93
N GLU A 238 -13.44 -18.12 -5.66
CA GLU A 238 -12.89 -17.83 -4.33
C GLU A 238 -12.09 -16.54 -4.35
N ALA A 239 -12.19 -15.75 -3.28
CA ALA A 239 -11.38 -14.56 -3.12
C ALA A 239 -9.90 -14.92 -2.93
N PRO A 240 -8.97 -14.23 -3.60
CA PRO A 240 -7.55 -14.48 -3.42
C PRO A 240 -7.10 -14.03 -2.02
N VAL A 241 -6.17 -14.77 -1.43
CA VAL A 241 -5.59 -14.43 -0.12
C VAL A 241 -4.21 -13.77 -0.22
N ASN A 242 -3.59 -13.78 -1.41
CA ASN A 242 -2.30 -13.14 -1.65
C ASN A 242 -2.14 -12.73 -3.12
N GLY A 243 -1.04 -12.03 -3.43
CA GLY A 243 -0.76 -11.52 -4.76
C GLY A 243 -0.64 -12.59 -5.84
N LYS A 244 0.04 -13.69 -5.54
CA LYS A 244 0.19 -14.79 -6.51
C LYS A 244 -1.15 -15.40 -6.90
N GLN A 245 -2.00 -15.72 -5.91
CA GLN A 245 -3.33 -16.24 -6.21
C GLN A 245 -4.18 -15.27 -7.01
N ALA A 246 -4.05 -13.97 -6.76
CA ALA A 246 -4.77 -12.97 -7.54
C ALA A 246 -4.26 -12.91 -9.00
N ALA A 247 -2.94 -12.93 -9.21
CA ALA A 247 -2.33 -12.92 -10.55
C ALA A 247 -2.67 -14.18 -11.36
N ASP A 248 -2.62 -15.37 -10.74
CA ASP A 248 -2.95 -16.66 -11.40
C ASP A 248 -4.42 -16.74 -11.89
N ALA A 249 -5.25 -15.75 -11.59
CA ALA A 249 -6.65 -15.71 -12.04
C ALA A 249 -6.85 -14.97 -13.37
N ASP A 250 -5.84 -14.24 -13.83
CA ASP A 250 -5.91 -13.47 -15.08
C ASP A 250 -5.40 -14.28 -16.30
N ASP A 251 -4.87 -15.50 -16.08
CA ASP A 251 -4.48 -16.47 -17.11
C ASP A 251 -5.61 -17.49 -17.41
#